data_ffacf02659ff1a8ee2bae0bd539ec371
#
_entry.id   ffacf02659ff1a8ee2bae0bd539ec371
#
_cell.length_a   1.000
_cell.length_b   1.000
_cell.length_c   1.000
_cell.angle_alpha   90.00
_cell.angle_beta   90.00
_cell.angle_gamma   90.00
#
_symmetry.space_group_name_H-M   'P 1'
#
loop_
_entity.id
_entity.type
_entity.pdbx_description
1 polymer ?
#
loop_
_entity_poly.entity_id
_entity_poly.type
_entity_poly.pdbx_seq_one_letter_code
_entity_poly.pdbx_strand_id
1 'polypeptide(L)'
;MQADFYLLAGRYRLVERLGEGGAGTVWRALDQTLDRQVAVKQMRLPAELTPRQRAEFADRAIHEARSAGRLRDPAIVLVHDVVLDGDQPWIVMDLVAGRSLDKVIKERGPLPPEAVARIGLQVLSALRVAHAHGMLHQDVKPANIMLDADGSAMLTDFGIATPMGGRADGQGTAGSPGYMAPERLNEHAAGPASDLWSLGASLYTAVEGRPPFERALPAAVAAAVLLHEPPFPARAGRELGGLLMAMLAKDPAARPTAEQVRERLSGAPARRRRWWLVPAALAAVAVVGAGGWYGLTVLNGPKETGRFASAPDPCGLIGDARAGQLLKGTVQRLRTRAGECVWQVRDGSQITRSIIVRTRAEQPDRDYSGPAVARLRFDSEHGSRAAAKGTVFRKTTGPLADVSGVGEAAFVQDTFEFYLSSTESGRTDSTLLFRTSNLVGEVILHREDVPPNTPADRKTAIESARVVSAALNN
;
A
#
# COMPACT_ATOMS: atom_id res chain seq x y z
N MET A 1 -1.04 26.40 46.12
CA MET A 1 -1.84 25.29 45.64
C MET A 1 -0.86 24.39 44.85
N GLN A 2 -0.44 23.29 45.45
CA GLN A 2 0.31 22.24 44.73
C GLN A 2 -0.66 21.64 43.71
N ALA A 3 -0.33 21.80 42.42
CA ALA A 3 -1.00 21.05 41.39
C ALA A 3 -0.64 19.57 41.66
N ASP A 4 -1.66 18.74 41.93
CA ASP A 4 -1.49 17.29 42.01
C ASP A 4 -0.98 16.79 40.66
N PHE A 5 0.33 16.62 40.57
CA PHE A 5 0.98 16.07 39.41
C PHE A 5 0.67 14.58 39.33
N TYR A 6 -0.02 14.16 38.27
CA TYR A 6 -0.29 12.76 38.02
C TYR A 6 1.01 11.96 37.87
N LEU A 7 1.20 10.94 38.73
CA LEU A 7 2.37 10.08 38.71
C LEU A 7 2.02 8.73 38.09
N LEU A 8 2.32 8.58 36.81
CA LEU A 8 2.06 7.37 36.04
C LEU A 8 3.02 6.27 36.48
N ALA A 9 2.49 5.09 36.87
CA ALA A 9 3.24 3.91 37.32
C ALA A 9 4.25 4.18 38.43
N GLY A 10 4.02 5.20 39.26
CA GLY A 10 4.98 5.56 40.33
C GLY A 10 6.33 6.08 39.83
N ARG A 11 6.49 6.37 38.54
CA ARG A 11 7.75 6.74 37.91
C ARG A 11 7.70 8.00 37.04
N TYR A 12 6.71 8.14 36.18
CA TYR A 12 6.64 9.23 35.21
C TYR A 12 5.70 10.32 35.71
N ARG A 13 6.26 11.42 36.17
CA ARG A 13 5.52 12.59 36.61
C ARG A 13 5.12 13.43 35.42
N LEU A 14 3.82 13.48 35.10
CA LEU A 14 3.31 14.32 34.02
C LEU A 14 3.48 15.81 34.39
N VAL A 15 4.02 16.59 33.44
CA VAL A 15 4.35 18.00 33.67
C VAL A 15 3.39 18.92 32.90
N GLU A 16 3.27 18.73 31.60
CA GLU A 16 2.39 19.54 30.75
C GLU A 16 1.92 18.74 29.54
N ARG A 17 0.78 19.14 28.98
CA ARG A 17 0.24 18.58 27.76
C ARG A 17 0.89 19.21 26.54
N LEU A 18 1.52 18.40 25.68
CA LEU A 18 2.18 18.82 24.44
C LEU A 18 1.21 18.87 23.25
N GLY A 19 0.20 17.99 23.25
CA GLY A 19 -0.79 17.91 22.19
C GLY A 19 -1.87 16.88 22.45
N GLU A 20 -2.96 17.01 21.68
CA GLU A 20 -4.06 16.06 21.67
C GLU A 20 -4.51 15.83 20.24
N GLY A 21 -4.85 14.58 19.89
CA GLY A 21 -5.31 14.19 18.57
C GLY A 21 -6.17 12.93 18.60
N GLY A 22 -6.52 12.42 17.43
CA GLY A 22 -7.35 11.22 17.30
C GLY A 22 -6.75 9.98 17.96
N ALA A 23 -5.43 9.82 17.95
CA ALA A 23 -4.74 8.67 18.54
C ALA A 23 -4.52 8.78 20.05
N GLY A 24 -4.74 9.96 20.67
CA GLY A 24 -4.55 10.15 22.12
C GLY A 24 -3.98 11.50 22.48
N THR A 25 -3.50 11.61 23.71
CA THR A 25 -2.91 12.83 24.28
C THR A 25 -1.44 12.60 24.58
N VAL A 26 -0.58 13.53 24.20
CA VAL A 26 0.87 13.48 24.46
C VAL A 26 1.22 14.48 25.57
N TRP A 27 1.97 14.01 26.56
CA TRP A 27 2.40 14.76 27.71
C TRP A 27 3.94 14.85 27.74
N ARG A 28 4.48 15.96 28.21
CA ARG A 28 5.85 16.04 28.72
C ARG A 28 5.83 15.49 30.16
N ALA A 29 6.75 14.57 30.45
CA ALA A 29 6.87 13.97 31.77
C ALA A 29 8.33 13.95 32.22
N LEU A 30 8.54 13.84 33.54
CA LEU A 30 9.83 13.57 34.14
C LEU A 30 9.89 12.10 34.56
N ASP A 31 10.82 11.35 34.00
CA ASP A 31 11.20 10.02 34.49
C ASP A 31 12.01 10.19 35.77
N GLN A 32 11.36 10.03 36.93
CA GLN A 32 11.99 10.23 38.23
C GLN A 32 13.10 9.21 38.57
N THR A 33 13.13 8.07 37.89
CA THR A 33 14.15 7.04 38.09
C THR A 33 15.46 7.39 37.35
N LEU A 34 15.35 7.94 36.13
CA LEU A 34 16.51 8.27 35.29
C LEU A 34 16.81 9.76 35.25
N ASP A 35 16.05 10.58 35.98
CA ASP A 35 16.13 12.05 36.03
C ASP A 35 16.23 12.70 34.66
N ARG A 36 15.31 12.31 33.75
CA ARG A 36 15.26 12.82 32.37
C ARG A 36 13.86 13.18 31.95
N GLN A 37 13.74 14.10 31.00
CA GLN A 37 12.46 14.41 30.38
C GLN A 37 12.14 13.38 29.28
N VAL A 38 10.87 13.00 29.20
CA VAL A 38 10.33 12.07 28.22
C VAL A 38 8.99 12.59 27.70
N ALA A 39 8.60 12.14 26.51
CA ALA A 39 7.23 12.26 26.04
C ALA A 39 6.44 10.99 26.43
N VAL A 40 5.22 11.19 26.91
CA VAL A 40 4.34 10.09 27.29
C VAL A 40 3.01 10.23 26.54
N LYS A 41 2.67 9.26 25.72
CA LYS A 41 1.45 9.25 24.92
C LYS A 41 0.40 8.35 25.57
N GLN A 42 -0.67 8.96 26.03
CA GLN A 42 -1.88 8.29 26.46
C GLN A 42 -2.66 7.86 25.22
N MET A 43 -2.84 6.55 25.02
CA MET A 43 -3.59 6.03 23.88
C MET A 43 -5.09 6.29 24.08
N ARG A 44 -5.81 6.69 23.04
CA ARG A 44 -7.26 6.87 23.14
C ARG A 44 -7.97 5.52 23.05
N LEU A 45 -8.65 5.14 24.11
CA LEU A 45 -9.56 3.99 24.12
C LEU A 45 -10.93 4.45 23.63
N PRO A 46 -11.53 3.84 22.60
CA PRO A 46 -12.93 4.05 22.26
C PRO A 46 -13.83 3.70 23.44
N ALA A 47 -14.82 4.58 23.73
CA ALA A 47 -15.69 4.41 24.92
C ALA A 47 -16.56 3.15 24.86
N GLU A 48 -16.83 2.66 23.64
CA GLU A 48 -17.76 1.54 23.36
C GLU A 48 -17.12 0.15 23.49
N LEU A 49 -15.81 0.07 23.79
CA LEU A 49 -15.13 -1.22 23.91
C LEU A 49 -15.57 -1.98 25.15
N THR A 50 -15.90 -3.26 24.98
CA THR A 50 -16.10 -4.20 26.08
C THR A 50 -14.78 -4.42 26.86
N PRO A 51 -14.82 -4.89 28.12
CA PRO A 51 -13.60 -5.18 28.88
C PRO A 51 -12.62 -6.09 28.14
N ARG A 52 -13.10 -7.11 27.45
CA ARG A 52 -12.28 -8.01 26.63
C ARG A 52 -11.61 -7.27 25.46
N GLN A 53 -12.34 -6.42 24.74
CA GLN A 53 -11.78 -5.64 23.64
C GLN A 53 -10.77 -4.59 24.11
N ARG A 54 -10.92 -4.04 25.32
CA ARG A 54 -9.93 -3.16 25.95
C ARG A 54 -8.63 -3.91 26.25
N ALA A 55 -8.72 -5.09 26.82
CA ALA A 55 -7.53 -5.94 27.06
C ALA A 55 -6.82 -6.30 25.76
N GLU A 56 -7.56 -6.73 24.70
CA GLU A 56 -7.01 -7.02 23.40
C GLU A 56 -6.37 -5.77 22.73
N PHE A 57 -6.91 -4.58 22.96
CA PHE A 57 -6.32 -3.32 22.51
C PHE A 57 -5.01 -3.02 23.23
N ALA A 58 -5.00 -3.17 24.57
CA ALA A 58 -3.81 -2.96 25.39
C ALA A 58 -2.68 -3.91 25.00
N ASP A 59 -2.98 -5.21 24.83
CA ASP A 59 -2.00 -6.22 24.41
C ASP A 59 -1.39 -5.89 23.03
N ARG A 60 -2.19 -5.45 22.08
CA ARG A 60 -1.70 -5.01 20.78
C ARG A 60 -0.80 -3.78 20.89
N ALA A 61 -1.24 -2.75 21.62
CA ALA A 61 -0.44 -1.55 21.83
C ALA A 61 0.92 -1.87 22.45
N ILE A 62 0.96 -2.78 23.43
CA ILE A 62 2.20 -3.27 24.05
C ILE A 62 3.08 -3.99 23.01
N HIS A 63 2.49 -4.88 22.21
CA HIS A 63 3.24 -5.65 21.20
C HIS A 63 3.85 -4.72 20.13
N GLU A 64 3.07 -3.78 19.61
CA GLU A 64 3.51 -2.82 18.61
C GLU A 64 4.60 -1.89 19.17
N ALA A 65 4.42 -1.38 20.39
CA ALA A 65 5.43 -0.53 21.02
C ALA A 65 6.72 -1.29 21.35
N ARG A 66 6.66 -2.55 21.77
CA ARG A 66 7.85 -3.41 21.94
C ARG A 66 8.58 -3.63 20.62
N SER A 67 7.85 -3.78 19.53
CA SER A 67 8.42 -3.94 18.19
C SER A 67 9.08 -2.64 17.73
N ALA A 68 8.41 -1.48 17.90
CA ALA A 68 8.97 -0.16 17.63
C ALA A 68 10.20 0.12 18.50
N GLY A 69 10.21 -0.30 19.77
CA GLY A 69 11.34 -0.15 20.70
C GLY A 69 12.62 -0.89 20.29
N ARG A 70 12.57 -1.78 19.30
CA ARG A 70 13.76 -2.48 18.74
C ARG A 70 14.42 -1.71 17.59
N LEU A 71 13.70 -0.76 16.99
CA LEU A 71 14.21 0.04 15.88
C LEU A 71 15.32 0.98 16.38
N ARG A 72 16.39 1.13 15.59
CA ARG A 72 17.51 2.02 15.88
C ARG A 72 17.88 2.78 14.63
N ASP A 73 17.52 4.06 14.58
CA ASP A 73 17.91 5.01 13.55
C ASP A 73 17.81 6.43 14.13
N PRO A 74 18.71 7.35 13.82
CA PRO A 74 18.65 8.74 14.32
C PRO A 74 17.36 9.47 13.95
N ALA A 75 16.68 9.03 12.88
CA ALA A 75 15.43 9.60 12.43
C ALA A 75 14.18 8.87 12.98
N ILE A 76 14.33 8.06 14.03
CA ILE A 76 13.24 7.38 14.74
C ILE A 76 13.15 7.93 16.17
N VAL A 77 11.95 8.38 16.55
CA VAL A 77 11.66 8.69 17.96
C VAL A 77 11.62 7.39 18.75
N LEU A 78 12.55 7.23 19.68
CA LEU A 78 12.77 5.97 20.37
C LEU A 78 11.68 5.70 21.41
N VAL A 79 11.07 4.53 21.36
CA VAL A 79 10.15 4.04 22.41
C VAL A 79 10.99 3.40 23.52
N HIS A 80 10.80 3.87 24.76
CA HIS A 80 11.52 3.41 25.94
C HIS A 80 10.75 2.42 26.78
N ASP A 81 9.44 2.65 26.90
CA ASP A 81 8.61 1.85 27.82
C ASP A 81 7.15 1.87 27.37
N VAL A 82 6.37 0.90 27.85
CA VAL A 82 4.92 0.85 27.74
C VAL A 82 4.36 0.55 29.12
N VAL A 83 3.50 1.43 29.58
CA VAL A 83 2.90 1.36 30.91
C VAL A 83 1.41 1.16 30.77
N LEU A 84 0.84 0.26 31.58
CA LEU A 84 -0.61 0.14 31.78
C LEU A 84 -1.00 0.86 33.07
N ASP A 85 -1.97 1.73 32.97
CA ASP A 85 -2.63 2.36 34.10
C ASP A 85 -4.11 1.98 34.08
N GLY A 86 -4.46 0.99 34.90
CA GLY A 86 -5.66 0.20 34.68
C GLY A 86 -5.60 -0.52 33.33
N ASP A 87 -6.65 -0.34 32.50
CA ASP A 87 -6.71 -0.88 31.13
C ASP A 87 -6.17 0.11 30.08
N GLN A 88 -5.64 1.25 30.52
CA GLN A 88 -5.21 2.35 29.66
C GLN A 88 -3.72 2.19 29.32
N PRO A 89 -3.35 1.95 28.04
CA PRO A 89 -1.94 1.91 27.64
C PRO A 89 -1.37 3.32 27.47
N TRP A 90 -0.14 3.50 27.97
CA TRP A 90 0.67 4.70 27.83
C TRP A 90 2.03 4.32 27.23
N ILE A 91 2.51 5.09 26.28
CA ILE A 91 3.78 4.85 25.60
C ILE A 91 4.76 5.92 25.98
N VAL A 92 5.90 5.52 26.53
CA VAL A 92 7.00 6.41 26.93
C VAL A 92 8.04 6.43 25.82
N MET A 93 8.42 7.63 25.34
CA MET A 93 9.32 7.81 24.22
C MET A 93 10.20 9.04 24.40
N ASP A 94 11.16 9.23 23.49
CA ASP A 94 11.99 10.43 23.48
C ASP A 94 11.14 11.70 23.40
N LEU A 95 11.53 12.70 24.18
CA LEU A 95 11.02 14.05 24.04
C LEU A 95 11.85 14.80 22.97
N VAL A 96 11.27 15.01 21.81
CA VAL A 96 11.91 15.82 20.76
C VAL A 96 11.73 17.29 21.09
N ALA A 97 12.84 18.04 21.20
CA ALA A 97 12.85 19.47 21.50
C ALA A 97 12.54 20.31 20.24
N GLY A 98 11.44 20.00 19.57
CA GLY A 98 11.12 20.59 18.28
C GLY A 98 9.63 20.70 18.03
N ARG A 99 9.26 20.79 16.75
CA ARG A 99 7.86 20.91 16.31
C ARG A 99 7.57 19.92 15.20
N SER A 100 6.32 19.46 15.11
CA SER A 100 5.89 18.67 13.96
C SER A 100 5.92 19.49 12.67
N LEU A 101 6.21 18.80 11.56
CA LEU A 101 6.31 19.40 10.23
C LEU A 101 5.03 20.15 9.83
N ASP A 102 3.85 19.66 10.23
CA ASP A 102 2.57 20.34 9.98
C ASP A 102 2.48 21.70 10.72
N LYS A 103 2.97 21.79 11.96
CA LYS A 103 3.05 23.05 12.70
C LYS A 103 4.02 24.02 12.03
N VAL A 104 5.18 23.51 11.59
CA VAL A 104 6.17 24.34 10.88
C VAL A 104 5.60 24.88 9.56
N ILE A 105 4.90 24.04 8.78
CA ILE A 105 4.25 24.47 7.54
C ILE A 105 3.16 25.52 7.82
N LYS A 106 2.33 25.32 8.83
CA LYS A 106 1.26 26.28 9.20
C LYS A 106 1.82 27.64 9.65
N GLU A 107 2.93 27.66 10.35
CA GLU A 107 3.52 28.87 10.92
C GLU A 107 4.43 29.62 9.95
N ARG A 108 5.20 28.89 9.14
CA ARG A 108 6.26 29.45 8.28
C ARG A 108 5.94 29.37 6.79
N GLY A 109 4.87 28.66 6.42
CA GLY A 109 4.52 28.37 5.04
C GLY A 109 5.35 27.23 4.43
N PRO A 110 5.32 27.10 3.10
CA PRO A 110 6.05 26.08 2.34
C PRO A 110 7.56 26.13 2.59
N LEU A 111 8.19 24.96 2.64
CA LEU A 111 9.63 24.82 2.84
C LEU A 111 10.39 24.81 1.50
N PRO A 112 11.67 25.27 1.50
CA PRO A 112 12.52 25.17 0.31
C PRO A 112 12.74 23.70 -0.12
N PRO A 113 12.85 23.41 -1.44
CA PRO A 113 13.04 22.05 -1.96
C PRO A 113 14.20 21.28 -1.31
N GLU A 114 15.32 21.96 -1.02
CA GLU A 114 16.51 21.35 -0.40
C GLU A 114 16.23 20.91 1.04
N ALA A 115 15.44 21.68 1.79
CA ALA A 115 15.03 21.32 3.15
C ALA A 115 14.07 20.12 3.10
N VAL A 116 13.12 20.11 2.15
CA VAL A 116 12.18 19.00 1.93
C VAL A 116 12.93 17.73 1.54
N ALA A 117 13.94 17.83 0.68
CA ALA A 117 14.76 16.67 0.29
C ALA A 117 15.54 16.10 1.49
N ARG A 118 16.13 16.95 2.38
CA ARG A 118 16.80 16.49 3.60
C ARG A 118 15.85 15.78 4.55
N ILE A 119 14.67 16.35 4.82
CA ILE A 119 13.61 15.72 5.62
C ILE A 119 13.24 14.37 5.02
N GLY A 120 13.04 14.33 3.69
CA GLY A 120 12.70 13.11 2.98
C GLY A 120 13.75 12.00 3.13
N LEU A 121 15.04 12.33 3.07
CA LEU A 121 16.15 11.37 3.27
C LEU A 121 16.15 10.77 4.69
N GLN A 122 15.94 11.60 5.71
CA GLN A 122 15.93 11.15 7.10
C GLN A 122 14.70 10.27 7.38
N VAL A 123 13.50 10.70 7.01
CA VAL A 123 12.29 9.90 7.18
C VAL A 123 12.37 8.58 6.37
N LEU A 124 12.95 8.61 5.17
CA LEU A 124 13.17 7.41 4.37
C LEU A 124 14.14 6.42 5.05
N SER A 125 15.19 6.95 5.76
CA SER A 125 16.09 6.10 6.56
C SER A 125 15.31 5.35 7.64
N ALA A 126 14.48 6.07 8.41
CA ALA A 126 13.62 5.50 9.42
C ALA A 126 12.68 4.40 8.86
N LEU A 127 12.02 4.68 7.74
CA LEU A 127 11.13 3.70 7.08
C LEU A 127 11.88 2.45 6.61
N ARG A 128 13.09 2.60 6.05
CA ARG A 128 13.91 1.47 5.61
C ARG A 128 14.30 0.56 6.77
N VAL A 129 14.65 1.14 7.92
CA VAL A 129 14.95 0.35 9.13
C VAL A 129 13.70 -0.39 9.61
N ALA A 130 12.54 0.25 9.65
CA ALA A 130 11.29 -0.40 10.04
C ALA A 130 10.92 -1.55 9.08
N HIS A 131 10.98 -1.29 7.77
CA HIS A 131 10.67 -2.30 6.74
C HIS A 131 11.62 -3.52 6.80
N ALA A 132 12.91 -3.31 7.08
CA ALA A 132 13.87 -4.39 7.27
C ALA A 132 13.53 -5.29 8.49
N HIS A 133 12.80 -4.75 9.49
CA HIS A 133 12.28 -5.51 10.63
C HIS A 133 10.84 -6.03 10.40
N GLY A 134 10.33 -5.96 9.18
CA GLY A 134 8.97 -6.40 8.84
C GLY A 134 7.86 -5.49 9.35
N MET A 135 8.17 -4.26 9.75
CA MET A 135 7.22 -3.28 10.28
C MET A 135 6.90 -2.21 9.27
N LEU A 136 5.60 -1.92 9.06
CA LEU A 136 5.11 -0.78 8.29
C LEU A 136 4.72 0.33 9.26
N HIS A 137 4.95 1.59 8.86
CA HIS A 137 4.55 2.74 9.67
C HIS A 137 3.05 3.04 9.57
N GLN A 138 2.51 2.99 8.37
CA GLN A 138 1.09 3.15 8.03
C GLN A 138 0.45 4.52 8.29
N ASP A 139 1.07 5.43 9.03
CA ASP A 139 0.53 6.77 9.34
C ASP A 139 1.58 7.86 9.13
N VAL A 140 2.38 7.77 8.05
CA VAL A 140 3.34 8.83 7.69
C VAL A 140 2.58 10.06 7.23
N LYS A 141 2.72 11.16 7.98
CA LYS A 141 2.10 12.45 7.69
C LYS A 141 2.89 13.58 8.36
N PRO A 142 2.73 14.83 7.96
CA PRO A 142 3.48 15.94 8.54
C PRO A 142 3.33 16.08 10.07
N ALA A 143 2.19 15.68 10.64
CA ALA A 143 1.97 15.69 12.09
C ALA A 143 2.86 14.69 12.85
N ASN A 144 3.28 13.59 12.20
CA ASN A 144 4.11 12.53 12.77
C ASN A 144 5.59 12.65 12.38
N ILE A 145 5.98 13.73 11.69
CA ILE A 145 7.38 14.07 11.39
C ILE A 145 7.77 15.23 12.30
N MET A 146 8.62 14.96 13.27
CA MET A 146 9.15 15.98 14.18
C MET A 146 10.41 16.60 13.59
N LEU A 147 10.52 17.91 13.65
CA LEU A 147 11.74 18.65 13.30
C LEU A 147 12.35 19.17 14.59
N ASP A 148 13.56 18.73 14.88
CA ASP A 148 14.33 19.19 16.03
C ASP A 148 14.89 20.61 15.80
N ALA A 149 15.51 21.19 16.82
CA ALA A 149 16.04 22.55 16.78
C ALA A 149 17.13 22.78 15.72
N ASP A 150 17.90 21.74 15.37
CA ASP A 150 18.91 21.73 14.30
C ASP A 150 18.32 21.46 12.90
N GLY A 151 17.01 21.23 12.80
CA GLY A 151 16.31 20.89 11.55
C GLY A 151 16.38 19.40 11.17
N SER A 152 16.88 18.54 12.05
CA SER A 152 16.83 17.08 11.88
C SER A 152 15.39 16.59 11.97
N ALA A 153 15.01 15.70 11.04
CA ALA A 153 13.67 15.12 11.01
C ALA A 153 13.66 13.74 11.68
N MET A 154 12.67 13.53 12.54
CA MET A 154 12.44 12.26 13.23
C MET A 154 11.00 11.81 13.03
N LEU A 155 10.80 10.53 12.75
CA LEU A 155 9.48 9.90 12.58
C LEU A 155 9.00 9.33 13.91
N THR A 156 7.79 9.68 14.32
CA THR A 156 7.13 9.19 15.54
C THR A 156 5.91 8.35 15.19
N ASP A 157 5.36 7.64 16.19
CA ASP A 157 4.08 6.92 16.08
C ASP A 157 4.09 5.71 15.11
N PHE A 158 5.16 4.91 15.11
CA PHE A 158 5.22 3.66 14.35
C PHE A 158 4.12 2.69 14.75
N GLY A 159 3.18 2.42 13.82
CA GLY A 159 2.19 1.34 13.92
C GLY A 159 1.22 1.36 15.10
N ILE A 160 1.41 2.22 16.09
CA ILE A 160 0.80 2.18 17.42
C ILE A 160 -0.68 2.64 17.44
N ALA A 161 -1.26 2.98 16.31
CA ALA A 161 -2.56 3.65 16.28
C ALA A 161 -3.61 3.03 15.36
N THR A 162 -3.36 1.88 14.74
CA THR A 162 -4.35 1.31 13.81
C THR A 162 -5.20 0.25 14.53
N PRO A 163 -6.48 0.52 14.87
CA PRO A 163 -7.38 -0.54 15.30
C PRO A 163 -7.50 -1.57 14.18
N MET A 164 -7.12 -2.82 14.43
CA MET A 164 -7.42 -3.92 13.51
C MET A 164 -8.96 -4.02 13.38
N GLY A 165 -9.49 -3.83 12.16
CA GLY A 165 -10.90 -3.97 11.86
C GLY A 165 -11.73 -2.70 11.96
N GLY A 166 -11.12 -1.53 12.13
CA GLY A 166 -11.83 -0.27 11.97
C GLY A 166 -12.23 -0.08 10.51
N ARG A 167 -13.45 -0.53 10.15
CA ARG A 167 -14.21 0.14 9.11
C ARG A 167 -14.10 1.63 9.37
N ALA A 168 -13.94 2.42 8.34
CA ALA A 168 -14.27 3.83 8.35
C ALA A 168 -15.79 3.96 8.61
N ASP A 169 -16.22 3.58 9.82
CA ASP A 169 -17.52 3.92 10.33
C ASP A 169 -17.49 5.44 10.49
N GLY A 170 -18.33 6.11 9.73
CA GLY A 170 -18.37 7.54 9.43
C GLY A 170 -18.34 8.53 10.59
N GLN A 171 -17.71 8.20 11.73
CA GLN A 171 -17.48 9.08 12.87
C GLN A 171 -16.06 8.88 13.40
N GLY A 172 -15.12 9.62 12.80
CA GLY A 172 -13.88 10.13 13.40
C GLY A 172 -12.97 9.16 14.09
N THR A 173 -11.97 8.64 13.36
CA THR A 173 -10.57 8.43 13.77
C THR A 173 -9.75 7.72 12.71
N ALA A 174 -10.23 7.56 11.50
CA ALA A 174 -9.37 7.20 10.38
C ALA A 174 -8.36 8.33 10.16
N GLY A 175 -7.07 8.01 10.02
CA GLY A 175 -6.00 8.95 9.71
C GLY A 175 -6.41 9.89 8.57
N SER A 176 -5.74 11.02 8.43
CA SER A 176 -6.05 12.02 7.39
C SER A 176 -6.02 11.34 6.00
N PRO A 177 -7.15 11.12 5.33
CA PRO A 177 -7.23 10.29 4.11
C PRO A 177 -6.34 10.81 2.97
N GLY A 178 -5.96 12.09 3.01
CA GLY A 178 -5.07 12.71 2.00
C GLY A 178 -3.63 12.19 2.01
N TYR A 179 -3.20 11.50 3.05
CA TYR A 179 -1.88 10.87 3.16
C TYR A 179 -1.95 9.34 3.05
N MET A 180 -3.13 8.76 3.06
CA MET A 180 -3.33 7.32 2.96
C MET A 180 -3.21 6.87 1.50
N ALA A 181 -2.48 5.79 1.27
CA ALA A 181 -2.29 5.23 -0.07
C ALA A 181 -3.60 4.64 -0.64
N PRO A 182 -3.82 4.69 -1.98
CA PRO A 182 -5.04 4.19 -2.61
C PRO A 182 -5.38 2.74 -2.26
N GLU A 183 -4.38 1.86 -2.21
CA GLU A 183 -4.57 0.45 -1.85
C GLU A 183 -5.13 0.28 -0.44
N ARG A 184 -4.75 1.16 0.50
CA ARG A 184 -5.26 1.13 1.88
C ARG A 184 -6.70 1.63 1.98
N LEU A 185 -7.06 2.64 1.19
CA LEU A 185 -8.45 3.10 1.08
C LEU A 185 -9.37 2.05 0.43
N ASN A 186 -8.81 1.19 -0.42
CA ASN A 186 -9.50 0.06 -1.04
C ASN A 186 -9.41 -1.23 -0.21
N GLU A 187 -8.94 -1.15 1.05
CA GLU A 187 -8.79 -2.30 1.96
C GLU A 187 -7.87 -3.42 1.38
N HIS A 188 -6.98 -3.07 0.46
CA HIS A 188 -5.95 -3.98 -0.03
C HIS A 188 -4.77 -4.02 0.94
N ALA A 189 -3.94 -5.07 0.83
CA ALA A 189 -2.77 -5.25 1.67
C ALA A 189 -1.81 -4.06 1.55
N ALA A 190 -1.49 -3.45 2.69
CA ALA A 190 -0.46 -2.43 2.78
C ALA A 190 0.93 -3.07 2.63
N GLY A 191 1.86 -2.30 2.06
CA GLY A 191 3.26 -2.70 1.91
C GLY A 191 4.20 -1.50 2.05
N PRO A 192 5.52 -1.71 1.92
CA PRO A 192 6.50 -0.62 1.93
C PRO A 192 6.18 0.52 0.95
N ALA A 193 5.59 0.19 -0.21
CA ALA A 193 5.16 1.17 -1.19
C ALA A 193 4.01 2.09 -0.68
N SER A 194 3.21 1.64 0.30
CA SER A 194 2.18 2.47 0.93
C SER A 194 2.78 3.56 1.81
N ASP A 195 3.86 3.25 2.55
CA ASP A 195 4.60 4.23 3.36
C ASP A 195 5.34 5.23 2.46
N LEU A 196 5.87 4.78 1.30
CA LEU A 196 6.49 5.68 0.31
C LEU A 196 5.49 6.65 -0.31
N TRP A 197 4.26 6.22 -0.58
CA TRP A 197 3.17 7.12 -0.98
C TRP A 197 2.93 8.18 0.10
N SER A 198 2.76 7.76 1.36
CA SER A 198 2.46 8.65 2.48
C SER A 198 3.61 9.65 2.72
N LEU A 199 4.88 9.21 2.55
CA LEU A 199 6.04 10.09 2.54
C LEU A 199 5.96 11.08 1.38
N GLY A 200 5.66 10.63 0.15
CA GLY A 200 5.48 11.49 -1.01
C GLY A 200 4.43 12.59 -0.79
N ALA A 201 3.26 12.23 -0.22
CA ALA A 201 2.20 13.17 0.11
C ALA A 201 2.63 14.16 1.21
N SER A 202 3.43 13.72 2.18
CA SER A 202 3.96 14.57 3.25
C SER A 202 4.99 15.58 2.73
N LEU A 203 5.91 15.14 1.87
CA LEU A 203 6.90 16.01 1.23
C LEU A 203 6.26 16.98 0.22
N TYR A 204 5.23 16.53 -0.51
CA TYR A 204 4.41 17.41 -1.35
C TYR A 204 3.79 18.54 -0.50
N THR A 205 3.18 18.17 0.64
CA THR A 205 2.60 19.16 1.57
C THR A 205 3.66 20.11 2.09
N ALA A 206 4.86 19.62 2.38
CA ALA A 206 5.96 20.47 2.89
C ALA A 206 6.43 21.49 1.86
N VAL A 207 6.49 21.15 0.57
CA VAL A 207 6.98 22.07 -0.47
C VAL A 207 5.88 22.98 -1.03
N GLU A 208 4.62 22.54 -1.07
CA GLU A 208 3.50 23.33 -1.60
C GLU A 208 2.73 24.11 -0.52
N GLY A 209 2.85 23.73 0.77
CA GLY A 209 2.10 24.28 1.89
C GLY A 209 0.65 23.75 1.99
N ARG A 210 0.26 22.84 1.12
CA ARG A 210 -1.07 22.21 1.07
C ARG A 210 -0.99 20.76 0.62
N PRO A 211 -1.93 19.88 1.06
CA PRO A 211 -1.96 18.48 0.65
C PRO A 211 -2.21 18.29 -0.85
N PRO A 212 -1.70 17.18 -1.46
CA PRO A 212 -1.89 16.90 -2.89
C PRO A 212 -3.36 16.67 -3.27
N PHE A 213 -4.19 16.21 -2.35
CA PHE A 213 -5.61 15.84 -2.57
C PHE A 213 -6.56 16.63 -1.66
N GLU A 214 -6.32 17.93 -1.50
CA GLU A 214 -7.16 18.79 -0.64
C GLU A 214 -8.60 18.90 -1.16
N ARG A 215 -9.59 18.61 -0.30
CA ARG A 215 -11.03 18.77 -0.51
C ARG A 215 -11.70 19.17 0.81
N ALA A 216 -12.91 19.73 0.72
CA ALA A 216 -13.64 20.20 1.88
C ALA A 216 -14.12 19.07 2.82
N LEU A 217 -14.41 17.89 2.27
CA LEU A 217 -14.95 16.75 3.03
C LEU A 217 -13.98 15.56 2.99
N PRO A 218 -13.78 14.83 4.09
CA PRO A 218 -12.90 13.66 4.14
C PRO A 218 -13.23 12.59 3.08
N ALA A 219 -14.52 12.32 2.83
CA ALA A 219 -14.95 11.39 1.80
C ALA A 219 -14.55 11.87 0.38
N ALA A 220 -14.62 13.18 0.11
CA ALA A 220 -14.18 13.76 -1.16
C ALA A 220 -12.64 13.71 -1.29
N VAL A 221 -11.88 13.82 -0.19
CA VAL A 221 -10.43 13.60 -0.17
C VAL A 221 -10.11 12.15 -0.53
N ALA A 222 -10.79 11.18 0.09
CA ALA A 222 -10.60 9.76 -0.21
C ALA A 222 -10.91 9.44 -1.69
N ALA A 223 -12.02 9.98 -2.23
CA ALA A 223 -12.35 9.84 -3.65
C ALA A 223 -11.28 10.48 -4.55
N ALA A 224 -10.74 11.64 -4.18
CA ALA A 224 -9.67 12.28 -4.95
C ALA A 224 -8.37 11.46 -4.92
N VAL A 225 -8.00 10.86 -3.78
CA VAL A 225 -6.86 9.94 -3.67
C VAL A 225 -7.04 8.72 -4.58
N LEU A 226 -8.24 8.20 -4.71
CA LEU A 226 -8.50 7.02 -5.54
C LEU A 226 -8.56 7.34 -7.04
N LEU A 227 -9.13 8.48 -7.42
CA LEU A 227 -9.59 8.73 -8.79
C LEU A 227 -8.82 9.84 -9.53
N HIS A 228 -8.18 10.77 -8.80
CA HIS A 228 -7.57 11.93 -9.41
C HIS A 228 -6.06 11.94 -9.25
N GLU A 229 -5.35 12.43 -10.27
CA GLU A 229 -3.93 12.77 -10.15
C GLU A 229 -3.77 14.10 -9.40
N PRO A 230 -2.73 14.24 -8.54
CA PRO A 230 -2.46 15.49 -7.87
C PRO A 230 -1.89 16.51 -8.88
N PRO A 231 -2.08 17.82 -8.66
CA PRO A 231 -1.37 18.84 -9.44
C PRO A 231 0.14 18.69 -9.35
N PHE A 232 0.87 19.06 -10.41
CA PHE A 232 2.32 19.07 -10.34
C PHE A 232 2.79 20.12 -9.29
N PRO A 233 3.68 19.76 -8.34
CA PRO A 233 4.14 20.68 -7.30
C PRO A 233 5.09 21.73 -7.90
N ALA A 234 4.57 22.92 -8.17
CA ALA A 234 5.29 23.97 -8.88
C ALA A 234 6.53 24.47 -8.09
N ARG A 235 6.43 24.50 -6.76
CA ARG A 235 7.52 24.95 -5.86
C ARG A 235 8.65 23.93 -5.71
N ALA A 236 8.39 22.65 -6.01
CA ALA A 236 9.38 21.58 -5.90
C ALA A 236 10.45 21.62 -7.00
N GLY A 237 10.22 22.37 -8.08
CA GLY A 237 11.06 22.28 -9.26
C GLY A 237 10.89 20.96 -10.02
N ARG A 238 11.61 20.78 -11.14
CA ARG A 238 11.41 19.63 -12.03
C ARG A 238 11.82 18.30 -11.40
N GLU A 239 12.96 18.25 -10.73
CA GLU A 239 13.55 17.00 -10.22
C GLU A 239 12.77 16.46 -9.01
N LEU A 240 12.62 17.27 -7.96
CA LEU A 240 11.86 16.89 -6.78
C LEU A 240 10.38 16.69 -7.13
N GLY A 241 9.79 17.60 -7.93
CA GLY A 241 8.40 17.48 -8.37
C GLY A 241 8.14 16.19 -9.13
N GLY A 242 9.01 15.81 -10.08
CA GLY A 242 8.91 14.55 -10.80
C GLY A 242 9.08 13.31 -9.90
N LEU A 243 9.88 13.40 -8.83
CA LEU A 243 9.97 12.34 -7.81
C LEU A 243 8.68 12.21 -7.01
N LEU A 244 8.15 13.34 -6.51
CA LEU A 244 6.90 13.36 -5.72
C LEU A 244 5.71 12.80 -6.53
N MET A 245 5.59 13.18 -7.82
CA MET A 245 4.57 12.62 -8.70
C MET A 245 4.73 11.12 -8.89
N ALA A 246 5.97 10.61 -9.03
CA ALA A 246 6.22 9.18 -9.14
C ALA A 246 5.89 8.41 -7.85
N MET A 247 6.17 8.98 -6.68
CA MET A 247 5.79 8.40 -5.38
C MET A 247 4.27 8.37 -5.19
N LEU A 248 3.54 9.31 -5.80
CA LEU A 248 2.09 9.43 -5.77
C LEU A 248 1.39 8.70 -6.95
N ALA A 249 2.07 7.75 -7.59
CA ALA A 249 1.46 6.87 -8.58
C ALA A 249 0.42 5.95 -7.93
N LYS A 250 -0.77 5.82 -8.55
CA LYS A 250 -1.88 5.03 -7.97
C LYS A 250 -1.54 3.55 -7.82
N ASP A 251 -0.88 2.97 -8.82
CA ASP A 251 -0.37 1.60 -8.77
C ASP A 251 0.88 1.54 -7.86
N PRO A 252 0.86 0.77 -6.75
CA PRO A 252 2.03 0.60 -5.90
C PRO A 252 3.27 0.09 -6.64
N ALA A 253 3.09 -0.72 -7.68
CA ALA A 253 4.20 -1.27 -8.48
C ALA A 253 4.86 -0.23 -9.41
N ALA A 254 4.16 0.86 -9.74
CA ALA A 254 4.69 1.96 -10.52
C ALA A 254 5.50 2.97 -9.70
N ARG A 255 5.45 2.88 -8.35
CA ARG A 255 6.19 3.76 -7.46
C ARG A 255 7.68 3.41 -7.44
N PRO A 256 8.56 4.41 -7.26
CA PRO A 256 9.99 4.14 -7.13
C PRO A 256 10.27 3.33 -5.86
N THR A 257 11.32 2.50 -5.90
CA THR A 257 11.81 1.81 -4.70
C THR A 257 12.44 2.78 -3.70
N ALA A 258 12.54 2.40 -2.42
CA ALA A 258 13.19 3.22 -1.40
C ALA A 258 14.61 3.64 -1.80
N GLU A 259 15.36 2.79 -2.50
CA GLU A 259 16.69 3.12 -2.97
C GLU A 259 16.67 4.18 -4.09
N GLN A 260 15.75 4.07 -5.04
CA GLN A 260 15.57 5.07 -6.09
C GLN A 260 15.11 6.42 -5.53
N VAL A 261 14.25 6.42 -4.49
CA VAL A 261 13.85 7.63 -3.77
C VAL A 261 15.07 8.27 -3.11
N ARG A 262 15.89 7.47 -2.41
CA ARG A 262 17.13 7.92 -1.76
C ARG A 262 18.09 8.59 -2.75
N GLU A 263 18.38 7.94 -3.87
CA GLU A 263 19.27 8.45 -4.91
C GLU A 263 18.79 9.80 -5.46
N ARG A 264 17.50 9.93 -5.74
CA ARG A 264 16.93 11.16 -6.30
C ARG A 264 16.84 12.28 -5.28
N LEU A 265 16.55 12.01 -4.00
CA LEU A 265 16.55 13.02 -2.94
C LEU A 265 17.95 13.50 -2.58
N SER A 266 18.98 12.65 -2.69
CA SER A 266 20.37 13.03 -2.39
C SER A 266 21.00 13.95 -3.44
N GLY A 267 20.31 14.24 -4.54
CA GLY A 267 20.87 15.00 -5.66
C GLY A 267 22.05 14.28 -6.34
N ALA A 268 22.29 13.00 -5.98
CA ALA A 268 23.25 12.19 -6.70
C ALA A 268 22.75 12.08 -8.14
N PRO A 269 23.54 12.47 -9.14
CA PRO A 269 23.13 12.28 -10.52
C PRO A 269 22.78 10.80 -10.65
N ALA A 270 21.54 10.52 -11.09
CA ALA A 270 21.14 9.15 -11.42
C ALA A 270 22.35 8.56 -12.15
N ARG A 271 22.87 7.46 -11.65
CA ARG A 271 24.06 6.82 -12.23
C ARG A 271 23.75 6.59 -13.70
N ARG A 272 23.90 7.66 -14.50
CA ARG A 272 23.97 7.56 -15.94
C ARG A 272 25.15 6.63 -16.15
N ARG A 273 24.85 5.38 -16.41
CA ARG A 273 25.81 4.39 -16.87
C ARG A 273 26.66 5.10 -17.92
N ARG A 274 27.88 5.49 -17.51
CA ARG A 274 28.78 6.32 -18.31
C ARG A 274 29.19 5.52 -19.55
N TRP A 275 28.40 5.62 -20.59
CA TRP A 275 28.68 5.02 -21.90
C TRP A 275 29.63 5.86 -22.75
N TRP A 276 30.17 6.96 -22.22
CA TRP A 276 31.01 7.86 -22.99
C TRP A 276 32.48 7.93 -22.55
N LEU A 277 32.99 6.98 -21.76
CA LEU A 277 34.42 6.85 -21.48
C LEU A 277 35.12 5.87 -22.42
N VAL A 278 34.74 5.80 -23.69
CA VAL A 278 35.53 5.09 -24.73
C VAL A 278 35.64 5.96 -25.98
N PRO A 279 36.39 7.06 -25.95
CA PRO A 279 36.84 7.70 -27.21
C PRO A 279 38.36 7.65 -27.41
N ALA A 280 39.05 6.59 -26.96
CA ALA A 280 40.50 6.47 -27.24
C ALA A 280 40.89 5.21 -28.04
N ALA A 281 39.93 4.38 -28.48
CA ALA A 281 40.20 3.18 -29.27
C ALA A 281 39.62 3.20 -30.70
N LEU A 282 39.10 4.32 -31.17
CA LEU A 282 38.35 4.44 -32.44
C LEU A 282 39.22 4.83 -33.66
N ALA A 283 40.56 4.74 -33.58
CA ALA A 283 41.41 4.92 -34.75
C ALA A 283 41.78 3.59 -35.48
N ALA A 284 41.32 2.43 -34.99
CA ALA A 284 41.71 1.12 -35.56
C ALA A 284 40.54 0.30 -36.15
N VAL A 285 39.33 0.79 -36.24
CA VAL A 285 38.15 -0.02 -36.65
C VAL A 285 37.33 0.65 -37.75
N ALA A 286 37.99 1.16 -38.77
CA ALA A 286 37.29 1.60 -40.00
C ALA A 286 36.90 0.43 -40.92
N VAL A 287 37.17 -0.83 -40.58
CA VAL A 287 36.87 -2.01 -41.42
C VAL A 287 35.74 -2.90 -40.86
N VAL A 288 35.21 -2.60 -39.66
CA VAL A 288 34.10 -3.37 -39.05
C VAL A 288 32.76 -2.59 -39.09
N GLY A 289 32.73 -1.43 -39.73
CA GLY A 289 31.57 -0.51 -39.68
C GLY A 289 30.30 -0.98 -40.41
N ALA A 290 30.36 -1.96 -41.30
CA ALA A 290 29.16 -2.43 -42.01
C ALA A 290 28.40 -3.55 -41.26
N GLY A 291 29.10 -4.36 -40.44
CA GLY A 291 28.48 -5.41 -39.62
C GLY A 291 27.88 -4.90 -38.30
N GLY A 292 28.47 -3.82 -37.75
CA GLY A 292 27.98 -3.21 -36.47
C GLY A 292 26.65 -2.45 -36.59
N TRP A 293 26.41 -1.83 -37.74
CA TRP A 293 25.15 -1.10 -37.98
C TRP A 293 23.94 -2.05 -38.06
N TYR A 294 24.13 -3.23 -38.70
CA TYR A 294 23.05 -4.22 -38.80
C TYR A 294 22.74 -4.86 -37.45
N GLY A 295 23.77 -5.11 -36.63
CA GLY A 295 23.59 -5.61 -35.26
C GLY A 295 22.90 -4.61 -34.32
N LEU A 296 23.19 -3.30 -34.41
CA LEU A 296 22.60 -2.25 -33.60
C LEU A 296 21.14 -1.98 -33.97
N THR A 297 20.74 -2.11 -35.23
CA THR A 297 19.36 -2.00 -35.67
C THR A 297 18.49 -3.18 -35.25
N VAL A 298 19.08 -4.37 -35.13
CA VAL A 298 18.40 -5.58 -34.64
C VAL A 298 18.21 -5.52 -33.11
N LEU A 299 19.16 -4.92 -32.37
CA LEU A 299 19.05 -4.78 -30.89
C LEU A 299 18.16 -3.62 -30.44
N ASN A 300 17.94 -2.62 -31.27
CA ASN A 300 17.07 -1.45 -30.97
C ASN A 300 15.80 -1.40 -31.83
N GLY A 301 15.45 -2.51 -32.48
CA GLY A 301 14.17 -2.63 -33.20
C GLY A 301 12.96 -2.43 -32.28
N PRO A 302 11.80 -2.07 -32.82
CA PRO A 302 10.58 -1.94 -32.02
C PRO A 302 10.33 -3.27 -31.29
N LYS A 303 10.25 -3.23 -29.97
CA LYS A 303 10.01 -4.42 -29.15
C LYS A 303 8.65 -5.00 -29.49
N GLU A 304 8.58 -6.32 -29.55
CA GLU A 304 7.36 -7.06 -29.85
C GLU A 304 6.23 -6.67 -28.87
N THR A 305 5.13 -6.15 -29.41
CA THR A 305 3.96 -5.77 -28.61
C THR A 305 3.24 -6.98 -28.04
N GLY A 306 3.36 -8.12 -28.71
CA GLY A 306 2.60 -9.33 -28.41
C GLY A 306 1.31 -9.42 -29.24
N ARG A 307 0.51 -10.47 -28.97
CA ARG A 307 -0.70 -10.81 -29.74
C ARG A 307 -1.82 -9.78 -29.60
N PHE A 308 -1.91 -9.10 -28.44
CA PHE A 308 -3.02 -8.21 -28.09
C PHE A 308 -2.57 -6.74 -28.10
N ALA A 309 -3.03 -5.97 -29.09
CA ALA A 309 -2.76 -4.53 -29.14
C ALA A 309 -3.49 -3.76 -28.01
N SER A 310 -4.64 -4.28 -27.56
CA SER A 310 -5.41 -3.78 -26.42
C SER A 310 -6.09 -4.95 -25.71
N ALA A 311 -6.52 -4.75 -24.46
CA ALA A 311 -7.28 -5.77 -23.74
C ALA A 311 -8.62 -6.05 -24.45
N PRO A 312 -8.91 -7.32 -24.80
CA PRO A 312 -10.21 -7.70 -25.32
C PRO A 312 -11.34 -7.37 -24.35
N ASP A 313 -12.53 -7.05 -24.86
CA ASP A 313 -13.70 -6.81 -24.01
C ASP A 313 -14.11 -8.09 -23.29
N PRO A 314 -14.00 -8.14 -21.95
CA PRO A 314 -14.31 -9.34 -21.19
C PRO A 314 -15.79 -9.78 -21.29
N CYS A 315 -16.71 -8.85 -21.59
CA CYS A 315 -18.13 -9.15 -21.77
C CYS A 315 -18.43 -9.98 -23.04
N GLY A 316 -17.50 -10.01 -23.99
CA GLY A 316 -17.60 -10.85 -25.19
C GLY A 316 -17.01 -12.26 -25.03
N LEU A 317 -16.29 -12.54 -23.94
CA LEU A 317 -15.54 -13.79 -23.77
C LEU A 317 -16.38 -14.95 -23.22
N ILE A 318 -17.49 -14.66 -22.54
CA ILE A 318 -18.47 -15.66 -22.09
C ILE A 318 -19.86 -15.22 -22.55
N GLY A 319 -20.57 -16.08 -23.27
CA GLY A 319 -21.97 -15.84 -23.61
C GLY A 319 -22.88 -16.03 -22.39
N ASP A 320 -24.00 -15.27 -22.31
CA ASP A 320 -24.92 -15.30 -21.15
C ASP A 320 -25.49 -16.68 -20.91
N ALA A 321 -25.84 -17.45 -21.97
CA ALA A 321 -26.30 -18.82 -21.87
C ALA A 321 -25.26 -19.74 -21.21
N ARG A 322 -23.97 -19.58 -21.58
CA ARG A 322 -22.88 -20.38 -21.01
C ARG A 322 -22.60 -19.99 -19.56
N ALA A 323 -22.60 -18.69 -19.24
CA ALA A 323 -22.51 -18.20 -17.87
C ALA A 323 -23.66 -18.75 -17.00
N GLY A 324 -24.87 -18.77 -17.52
CA GLY A 324 -26.05 -19.36 -16.85
C GLY A 324 -25.92 -20.85 -16.55
N GLN A 325 -25.33 -21.62 -17.47
CA GLN A 325 -25.01 -23.03 -17.24
C GLN A 325 -23.96 -23.21 -16.12
N LEU A 326 -22.89 -22.41 -16.15
CA LEU A 326 -21.82 -22.46 -15.17
C LEU A 326 -22.31 -22.05 -13.76
N LEU A 327 -23.12 -21.02 -13.68
CA LEU A 327 -23.69 -20.51 -12.42
C LEU A 327 -24.98 -21.23 -12.00
N LYS A 328 -25.53 -22.14 -12.85
CA LYS A 328 -26.78 -22.88 -12.62
C LYS A 328 -27.95 -21.95 -12.28
N GLY A 329 -28.17 -20.94 -13.11
CA GLY A 329 -29.26 -19.96 -12.91
C GLY A 329 -29.36 -18.93 -14.03
N THR A 330 -30.41 -18.12 -13.99
CA THR A 330 -30.58 -17.00 -14.90
C THR A 330 -29.59 -15.89 -14.52
N VAL A 331 -28.77 -15.47 -15.49
CA VAL A 331 -27.72 -14.48 -15.22
C VAL A 331 -28.13 -13.09 -15.67
N GLN A 332 -27.71 -12.10 -14.91
CA GLN A 332 -27.66 -10.70 -15.29
C GLN A 332 -26.21 -10.33 -15.57
N ARG A 333 -25.93 -9.84 -16.78
CA ARG A 333 -24.60 -9.36 -17.15
C ARG A 333 -24.47 -7.87 -16.87
N LEU A 334 -23.35 -7.49 -16.24
CA LEU A 334 -23.03 -6.11 -15.89
C LEU A 334 -21.60 -5.79 -16.31
N ARG A 335 -21.40 -4.62 -16.90
CA ARG A 335 -20.09 -4.03 -17.10
C ARG A 335 -19.85 -3.05 -15.95
N THR A 336 -18.93 -3.36 -15.06
CA THR A 336 -18.69 -2.57 -13.84
C THR A 336 -17.62 -1.50 -14.05
N ARG A 337 -16.59 -1.84 -14.86
CA ARG A 337 -15.50 -0.91 -15.22
C ARG A 337 -14.85 -1.34 -16.54
N ALA A 338 -13.95 -0.51 -17.07
CA ALA A 338 -13.15 -0.88 -18.24
C ALA A 338 -12.32 -2.14 -17.93
N GLY A 339 -12.37 -3.15 -18.80
CA GLY A 339 -11.65 -4.41 -18.63
C GLY A 339 -12.26 -5.39 -17.62
N GLU A 340 -13.51 -5.17 -17.17
CA GLU A 340 -14.21 -6.08 -16.24
C GLU A 340 -15.66 -6.33 -16.66
N CYS A 341 -16.08 -7.59 -16.63
CA CYS A 341 -17.45 -8.01 -16.82
C CYS A 341 -17.90 -8.99 -15.74
N VAL A 342 -19.12 -8.85 -15.27
CA VAL A 342 -19.71 -9.65 -14.20
C VAL A 342 -21.00 -10.32 -14.70
N TRP A 343 -21.12 -11.62 -14.55
CA TRP A 343 -22.38 -12.38 -14.67
C TRP A 343 -22.80 -12.78 -13.28
N GLN A 344 -23.99 -12.37 -12.86
CA GLN A 344 -24.50 -12.64 -11.52
C GLN A 344 -25.85 -13.34 -11.54
N VAL A 345 -26.06 -14.27 -10.63
CA VAL A 345 -27.34 -14.86 -10.28
C VAL A 345 -27.82 -14.24 -8.98
N ARG A 346 -29.08 -13.84 -8.93
CA ARG A 346 -29.70 -13.23 -7.77
C ARG A 346 -30.85 -14.08 -7.24
N ASP A 347 -31.01 -14.00 -5.91
CA ASP A 347 -32.23 -14.45 -5.23
C ASP A 347 -32.84 -13.22 -4.54
N GLY A 348 -33.95 -12.72 -5.07
CA GLY A 348 -34.50 -11.43 -4.69
C GLY A 348 -33.51 -10.28 -4.93
N SER A 349 -33.16 -9.55 -3.87
CA SER A 349 -32.19 -8.45 -3.93
C SER A 349 -30.73 -8.89 -3.74
N GLN A 350 -30.49 -10.12 -3.28
CA GLN A 350 -29.15 -10.61 -2.95
C GLN A 350 -28.48 -11.30 -4.15
N ILE A 351 -27.17 -11.05 -4.33
CA ILE A 351 -26.33 -11.77 -5.28
C ILE A 351 -25.87 -13.06 -4.59
N THR A 352 -26.24 -14.21 -5.15
CA THR A 352 -25.87 -15.52 -4.57
C THR A 352 -24.62 -16.11 -5.21
N ARG A 353 -24.41 -15.84 -6.49
CA ARG A 353 -23.26 -16.35 -7.26
C ARG A 353 -22.88 -15.36 -8.34
N SER A 354 -21.59 -15.25 -8.65
CA SER A 354 -21.15 -14.49 -9.82
C SER A 354 -19.86 -15.04 -10.42
N ILE A 355 -19.69 -14.80 -11.72
CA ILE A 355 -18.42 -14.94 -12.43
C ILE A 355 -17.97 -13.54 -12.79
N ILE A 356 -16.76 -13.19 -12.39
CA ILE A 356 -16.11 -11.93 -12.73
C ILE A 356 -14.95 -12.26 -13.67
N VAL A 357 -14.89 -11.60 -14.82
CA VAL A 357 -13.78 -11.75 -15.78
C VAL A 357 -13.11 -10.41 -15.93
N ARG A 358 -11.78 -10.42 -15.79
CA ARG A 358 -10.92 -9.26 -16.02
C ARG A 358 -9.88 -9.59 -17.06
N THR A 359 -9.59 -8.63 -17.95
CA THR A 359 -8.56 -8.76 -18.97
C THR A 359 -7.67 -7.54 -18.97
N ARG A 360 -6.36 -7.76 -19.11
CA ARG A 360 -5.36 -6.71 -19.20
C ARG A 360 -4.29 -7.09 -20.20
N ALA A 361 -4.10 -6.28 -21.24
CA ALA A 361 -3.02 -6.42 -22.19
C ALA A 361 -1.83 -5.55 -21.73
N GLU A 362 -0.67 -6.18 -21.56
CA GLU A 362 0.55 -5.50 -21.18
C GLU A 362 1.25 -4.98 -22.45
N GLN A 363 1.70 -3.72 -22.39
CA GLN A 363 2.42 -3.09 -23.46
C GLN A 363 3.95 -3.26 -23.26
N PRO A 364 4.75 -3.26 -24.33
CA PRO A 364 6.19 -3.25 -24.18
C PRO A 364 6.66 -2.01 -23.44
N ASP A 365 7.66 -2.16 -22.60
CA ASP A 365 8.34 -1.05 -21.94
C ASP A 365 9.77 -0.85 -22.51
N ARG A 366 10.58 -0.01 -21.83
CA ARG A 366 11.95 0.28 -22.30
C ARG A 366 12.86 -0.95 -22.33
N ASP A 367 12.61 -1.93 -21.45
CA ASP A 367 13.51 -3.07 -21.23
C ASP A 367 12.92 -4.41 -21.69
N TYR A 368 11.58 -4.53 -21.75
CA TYR A 368 10.87 -5.78 -22.01
C TYR A 368 9.84 -5.68 -23.12
N SER A 369 9.66 -6.76 -23.90
CA SER A 369 8.54 -6.92 -24.83
C SER A 369 7.22 -7.09 -24.07
N GLY A 370 6.08 -6.85 -24.72
CA GLY A 370 4.75 -7.02 -24.10
C GLY A 370 4.58 -8.40 -23.46
N PRO A 371 4.90 -9.51 -24.13
CA PRO A 371 4.85 -10.85 -23.51
C PRO A 371 5.78 -11.03 -22.30
N ALA A 372 6.94 -10.38 -22.29
CA ALA A 372 7.86 -10.42 -21.14
C ALA A 372 7.33 -9.65 -19.95
N VAL A 373 6.71 -8.48 -20.16
CA VAL A 373 6.01 -7.71 -19.11
C VAL A 373 4.86 -8.53 -18.51
N ALA A 374 4.05 -9.18 -19.35
CA ALA A 374 2.96 -10.02 -18.90
C ALA A 374 3.44 -11.22 -18.06
N ARG A 375 4.59 -11.81 -18.45
CA ARG A 375 5.22 -12.89 -17.68
C ARG A 375 5.68 -12.41 -16.32
N LEU A 376 6.42 -11.31 -16.25
CA LEU A 376 6.91 -10.74 -14.99
C LEU A 376 5.77 -10.40 -14.04
N ARG A 377 4.67 -9.87 -14.55
CA ARG A 377 3.46 -9.60 -13.76
C ARG A 377 2.83 -10.89 -13.24
N PHE A 378 2.65 -11.88 -14.11
CA PHE A 378 2.06 -13.16 -13.73
C PHE A 378 2.89 -13.85 -12.65
N ASP A 379 4.23 -13.88 -12.79
CA ASP A 379 5.15 -14.50 -11.83
C ASP A 379 5.15 -13.75 -10.49
N SER A 380 5.04 -12.42 -10.51
CA SER A 380 4.90 -11.60 -9.30
C SER A 380 3.60 -11.89 -8.56
N GLU A 381 2.46 -11.98 -9.27
CA GLU A 381 1.16 -12.34 -8.69
C GLU A 381 1.18 -13.77 -8.12
N HIS A 382 1.79 -14.71 -8.84
CA HIS A 382 1.95 -16.09 -8.37
C HIS A 382 2.75 -16.13 -7.05
N GLY A 383 3.90 -15.45 -6.98
CA GLY A 383 4.73 -15.39 -5.79
C GLY A 383 4.00 -14.75 -4.58
N SER A 384 3.31 -13.63 -4.81
CA SER A 384 2.56 -12.92 -3.78
C SER A 384 1.41 -13.77 -3.22
N ARG A 385 0.68 -14.45 -4.09
CA ARG A 385 -0.45 -15.31 -3.68
C ARG A 385 0.01 -16.61 -3.03
N ALA A 386 1.14 -17.19 -3.44
CA ALA A 386 1.73 -18.36 -2.79
C ALA A 386 2.16 -18.07 -1.34
N ALA A 387 2.66 -16.86 -1.09
CA ALA A 387 3.03 -16.39 0.25
C ALA A 387 1.81 -16.10 1.16
N ALA A 388 0.65 -15.81 0.58
CA ALA A 388 -0.56 -15.38 1.31
C ALA A 388 -1.41 -16.53 1.87
N LYS A 389 -0.92 -17.79 1.84
CA LYS A 389 -1.69 -18.94 2.37
C LYS A 389 -1.84 -18.88 3.90
N GLY A 390 -2.99 -19.35 4.40
CA GLY A 390 -3.28 -19.42 5.84
C GLY A 390 -4.53 -18.64 6.23
N THR A 391 -4.81 -18.60 7.51
CA THR A 391 -5.95 -17.86 8.05
C THR A 391 -5.47 -16.56 8.68
N VAL A 392 -6.00 -15.45 8.17
CA VAL A 392 -5.78 -14.13 8.74
C VAL A 392 -7.15 -13.57 9.12
N PHE A 393 -7.38 -13.42 10.42
CA PHE A 393 -8.65 -12.99 11.00
C PHE A 393 -9.80 -13.94 10.59
N ARG A 394 -10.75 -13.51 9.73
CA ARG A 394 -11.92 -14.30 9.28
C ARG A 394 -11.75 -14.87 7.87
N LYS A 395 -10.69 -14.48 7.19
CA LYS A 395 -10.38 -14.89 5.83
C LYS A 395 -9.35 -15.99 5.84
N THR A 396 -9.75 -17.14 5.30
CA THR A 396 -8.84 -18.27 5.06
C THR A 396 -8.45 -18.29 3.59
N THR A 397 -7.15 -18.28 3.33
CA THR A 397 -6.59 -18.39 1.98
C THR A 397 -5.99 -19.78 1.83
N GLY A 398 -6.53 -20.53 0.87
CA GLY A 398 -6.09 -21.88 0.56
C GLY A 398 -4.75 -21.93 -0.17
N PRO A 399 -4.20 -23.13 -0.37
CA PRO A 399 -3.00 -23.31 -1.16
C PRO A 399 -3.25 -22.94 -2.63
N LEU A 400 -2.24 -22.31 -3.24
CA LEU A 400 -2.19 -22.06 -4.65
C LEU A 400 -1.99 -23.39 -5.40
N ALA A 401 -2.66 -23.56 -6.53
CA ALA A 401 -2.52 -24.74 -7.36
C ALA A 401 -2.38 -24.34 -8.84
N ASP A 402 -1.40 -24.90 -9.53
CA ASP A 402 -1.22 -24.70 -10.96
C ASP A 402 -2.32 -25.40 -11.76
N VAL A 403 -2.73 -24.79 -12.87
CA VAL A 403 -3.82 -25.26 -13.73
C VAL A 403 -3.31 -25.41 -15.15
N SER A 404 -3.49 -26.62 -15.71
CA SER A 404 -3.17 -26.93 -17.11
C SER A 404 -4.37 -26.69 -18.04
N GLY A 405 -4.07 -26.34 -19.31
CA GLY A 405 -5.09 -26.17 -20.35
C GLY A 405 -5.86 -24.85 -20.26
N VAL A 406 -5.30 -23.84 -19.64
CA VAL A 406 -5.78 -22.47 -19.62
C VAL A 406 -4.62 -21.52 -19.93
N GLY A 407 -4.62 -20.89 -21.10
CA GLY A 407 -3.51 -20.05 -21.55
C GLY A 407 -2.18 -20.78 -21.63
N GLU A 408 -1.09 -20.04 -21.55
CA GLU A 408 0.28 -20.56 -21.50
C GLU A 408 0.72 -20.93 -20.09
N ALA A 409 0.16 -20.25 -19.08
CA ALA A 409 0.35 -20.51 -17.67
C ALA A 409 -0.90 -20.07 -16.91
N ALA A 410 -1.31 -20.83 -15.90
CA ALA A 410 -2.43 -20.49 -15.04
C ALA A 410 -2.28 -21.10 -13.65
N PHE A 411 -2.84 -20.42 -12.66
CA PHE A 411 -2.98 -20.93 -11.30
C PHE A 411 -4.32 -20.52 -10.70
N VAL A 412 -4.78 -21.27 -9.69
CA VAL A 412 -6.01 -20.99 -8.95
C VAL A 412 -5.74 -20.96 -7.45
N GLN A 413 -6.41 -20.05 -6.76
CA GLN A 413 -6.38 -19.97 -5.29
C GLN A 413 -7.80 -19.71 -4.78
N ASP A 414 -8.17 -20.40 -3.72
CA ASP A 414 -9.46 -20.23 -3.07
C ASP A 414 -9.31 -19.37 -1.82
N THR A 415 -10.28 -18.51 -1.57
CA THR A 415 -10.41 -17.78 -0.32
C THR A 415 -11.79 -17.94 0.24
N PHE A 416 -11.89 -17.99 1.56
CA PHE A 416 -13.13 -18.05 2.29
C PHE A 416 -13.14 -17.00 3.40
N GLU A 417 -14.23 -16.26 3.55
CA GLU A 417 -14.39 -15.26 4.57
C GLU A 417 -15.71 -15.46 5.32
N PHE A 418 -15.62 -15.71 6.64
CA PHE A 418 -16.80 -15.88 7.51
C PHE A 418 -17.55 -14.56 7.69
N TYR A 419 -18.87 -14.59 7.70
CA TYR A 419 -19.69 -13.45 8.12
C TYR A 419 -19.51 -13.12 9.60
N LEU A 420 -19.72 -11.85 9.96
CA LEU A 420 -19.68 -11.41 11.36
C LEU A 420 -20.72 -12.11 12.24
N SER A 421 -21.82 -12.52 11.65
CA SER A 421 -22.98 -13.15 12.31
C SER A 421 -22.96 -14.67 12.31
N SER A 422 -21.99 -15.32 11.63
CA SER A 422 -21.96 -16.77 11.45
C SER A 422 -20.55 -17.33 11.52
N THR A 423 -20.40 -18.50 12.12
CA THR A 423 -19.16 -19.30 12.10
C THR A 423 -19.22 -20.45 11.10
N GLU A 424 -20.35 -20.66 10.43
CA GLU A 424 -20.59 -21.78 9.52
C GLU A 424 -20.77 -21.34 8.07
N SER A 425 -21.23 -20.10 7.84
CA SER A 425 -21.42 -19.55 6.48
C SER A 425 -20.64 -18.26 6.27
N GLY A 426 -20.34 -17.97 5.01
CA GLY A 426 -19.55 -16.83 4.61
C GLY A 426 -19.52 -16.67 3.10
N ARG A 427 -18.49 -16.01 2.63
CA ARG A 427 -18.21 -15.72 1.23
C ARG A 427 -17.04 -16.55 0.73
N THR A 428 -17.18 -17.18 -0.41
CA THR A 428 -16.09 -17.90 -1.09
C THR A 428 -15.75 -17.25 -2.41
N ASP A 429 -14.45 -17.15 -2.69
CA ASP A 429 -13.91 -16.76 -3.99
C ASP A 429 -12.92 -17.83 -4.46
N SER A 430 -13.13 -18.36 -5.67
CA SER A 430 -12.14 -19.16 -6.38
C SER A 430 -11.57 -18.29 -7.49
N THR A 431 -10.36 -17.79 -7.31
CA THR A 431 -9.69 -16.87 -8.22
C THR A 431 -8.68 -17.61 -9.07
N LEU A 432 -8.85 -17.57 -10.39
CA LEU A 432 -7.93 -18.13 -11.37
C LEU A 432 -7.27 -17.00 -12.17
N LEU A 433 -5.95 -16.94 -12.15
CA LEU A 433 -5.16 -16.12 -13.06
C LEU A 433 -4.57 -16.97 -14.17
N PHE A 434 -4.53 -16.41 -15.39
CA PHE A 434 -3.84 -17.03 -16.52
C PHE A 434 -3.15 -15.98 -17.39
N ARG A 435 -2.16 -16.44 -18.15
CA ARG A 435 -1.41 -15.63 -19.10
C ARG A 435 -1.45 -16.24 -20.50
N THR A 436 -1.61 -15.40 -21.51
CA THR A 436 -1.52 -15.75 -22.94
C THR A 436 -0.85 -14.61 -23.69
N SER A 437 0.34 -14.84 -24.26
CA SER A 437 1.16 -13.80 -24.90
C SER A 437 1.36 -12.60 -23.94
N ASN A 438 0.96 -11.40 -24.35
CA ASN A 438 1.02 -10.19 -23.54
C ASN A 438 -0.29 -9.88 -22.76
N LEU A 439 -1.18 -10.84 -22.61
CA LEU A 439 -2.43 -10.68 -21.87
C LEU A 439 -2.40 -11.45 -20.55
N VAL A 440 -2.81 -10.80 -19.48
CA VAL A 440 -3.13 -11.42 -18.19
C VAL A 440 -4.65 -11.36 -18.00
N GLY A 441 -5.25 -12.53 -17.79
CA GLY A 441 -6.67 -12.68 -17.52
C GLY A 441 -6.91 -13.19 -16.11
N GLU A 442 -7.97 -12.70 -15.46
CA GLU A 442 -8.43 -13.16 -14.15
C GLU A 442 -9.89 -13.56 -14.23
N VAL A 443 -10.20 -14.74 -13.69
CA VAL A 443 -11.57 -15.25 -13.55
C VAL A 443 -11.83 -15.56 -12.10
N ILE A 444 -12.83 -14.92 -11.51
CA ILE A 444 -13.23 -15.11 -10.12
C ILE A 444 -14.63 -15.73 -10.10
N LEU A 445 -14.76 -16.90 -9.50
CA LEU A 445 -16.06 -17.43 -9.11
C LEU A 445 -16.34 -17.02 -7.68
N HIS A 446 -17.40 -16.25 -7.49
CA HIS A 446 -17.85 -15.73 -6.21
C HIS A 446 -19.16 -16.40 -5.79
N ARG A 447 -19.28 -16.76 -4.50
CA ARG A 447 -20.49 -17.28 -3.89
C ARG A 447 -20.71 -16.71 -2.50
N GLU A 448 -21.94 -16.33 -2.21
CA GLU A 448 -22.38 -15.80 -0.92
C GLU A 448 -23.16 -16.87 -0.14
N ASP A 449 -23.17 -16.74 1.17
CA ASP A 449 -23.91 -17.54 2.14
C ASP A 449 -23.71 -19.06 1.98
N VAL A 450 -22.45 -19.46 1.91
CA VAL A 450 -22.03 -20.86 1.70
C VAL A 450 -20.99 -21.27 2.74
N PRO A 451 -20.86 -22.60 2.99
CA PRO A 451 -19.72 -23.12 3.75
C PRO A 451 -18.40 -22.91 2.99
N PRO A 452 -17.24 -23.14 3.65
CA PRO A 452 -15.94 -23.02 3.01
C PRO A 452 -15.84 -23.71 1.66
N ASN A 453 -15.01 -23.17 0.77
CA ASN A 453 -14.85 -23.59 -0.64
C ASN A 453 -14.92 -25.10 -0.84
N THR A 454 -15.76 -25.52 -1.78
CA THR A 454 -15.84 -26.90 -2.19
C THR A 454 -14.98 -27.16 -3.44
N PRO A 455 -14.55 -28.41 -3.68
CA PRO A 455 -13.88 -28.79 -4.94
C PRO A 455 -14.68 -28.43 -6.18
N ALA A 456 -16.03 -28.37 -6.06
CA ALA A 456 -16.92 -27.98 -7.14
C ALA A 456 -16.80 -26.50 -7.53
N ASP A 457 -16.53 -25.60 -6.58
CA ASP A 457 -16.35 -24.17 -6.84
C ASP A 457 -15.07 -23.95 -7.66
N ARG A 458 -13.96 -24.55 -7.24
CA ARG A 458 -12.70 -24.53 -7.97
C ARG A 458 -12.85 -25.09 -9.39
N LYS A 459 -13.56 -26.21 -9.55
CA LYS A 459 -13.83 -26.80 -10.86
C LYS A 459 -14.59 -25.83 -11.76
N THR A 460 -15.61 -25.15 -11.24
CA THR A 460 -16.41 -24.17 -12.00
C THR A 460 -15.54 -22.94 -12.38
N ALA A 461 -14.68 -22.45 -11.51
CA ALA A 461 -13.73 -21.37 -11.83
C ALA A 461 -12.79 -21.78 -12.97
N ILE A 462 -12.22 -22.99 -12.91
CA ILE A 462 -11.33 -23.53 -13.96
C ILE A 462 -12.09 -23.70 -15.29
N GLU A 463 -13.31 -24.20 -15.27
CA GLU A 463 -14.12 -24.35 -16.48
C GLU A 463 -14.47 -22.99 -17.10
N SER A 464 -14.81 -22.00 -16.27
CA SER A 464 -15.05 -20.62 -16.72
C SER A 464 -13.80 -20.03 -17.39
N ALA A 465 -12.63 -20.24 -16.80
CA ALA A 465 -11.36 -19.75 -17.35
C ALA A 465 -10.98 -20.46 -18.67
N ARG A 466 -11.31 -21.75 -18.83
CA ARG A 466 -11.15 -22.47 -20.10
C ARG A 466 -12.00 -21.87 -21.22
N VAL A 467 -13.25 -21.51 -20.91
CA VAL A 467 -14.15 -20.84 -21.87
C VAL A 467 -13.55 -19.48 -22.29
N VAL A 468 -13.10 -18.68 -21.33
CA VAL A 468 -12.44 -17.40 -21.59
C VAL A 468 -11.16 -17.57 -22.43
N SER A 469 -10.30 -18.50 -22.04
CA SER A 469 -9.04 -18.77 -22.75
C SER A 469 -9.28 -19.27 -24.18
N ALA A 470 -10.30 -20.11 -24.40
CA ALA A 470 -10.68 -20.58 -25.74
C ALA A 470 -11.19 -19.42 -26.60
N ALA A 471 -12.03 -18.54 -26.06
CA ALA A 471 -12.52 -17.35 -26.76
C ALA A 471 -11.42 -16.35 -27.15
N LEU A 472 -10.32 -16.28 -26.37
CA LEU A 472 -9.16 -15.48 -26.69
C LEU A 472 -8.28 -16.07 -27.78
N ASN A 473 -8.42 -17.37 -28.09
CA ASN A 473 -7.63 -18.08 -29.10
C ASN A 473 -8.32 -18.13 -30.47
N ASN A 474 -9.61 -17.82 -30.52
CA ASN A 474 -10.39 -17.65 -31.75
C ASN A 474 -10.36 -16.20 -32.23
#